data_170aa592f1c70c2ae42dec11d1500edf
#
_entry.id   170aa592f1c70c2ae42dec11d1500edf
#
_cell.length_a   1.000
_cell.length_b   1.000
_cell.length_c   1.000
_cell.angle_alpha   90.00
_cell.angle_beta   90.00
_cell.angle_gamma   90.00
#
_symmetry.space_group_name_H-M   'P 1'
#
loop_
_entity.id
_entity.type
_entity.pdbx_description
1 polymer ?
#
loop_
_entity_poly.entity_id
_entity_poly.type
_entity_poly.pdbx_seq_one_letter_code
_entity_poly.pdbx_strand_id
1 'polypeptide(L)'
;PQYSGTTTASLSDAVFAWAARQRVVPEFRFVNAYPSEPGYITALAQSVKEHWQREGRRGHLLMSFHGVPARTVALGDPYQRDCEETARLLAARLGLESADWTLAYQSRFGKAKWLEPSTSAVLHGLAARGTKVIDVICPGFTSDCLETLEEIAQEGRADFLGAGGQDFGYVPCLNERGDWLAALTQIAARHLDGWA
;
A
#
# COMPACT_ATOMS: atom_id res chain seq x y z
N PRO A 1 -3.41 5.99 -2.45
CA PRO A 1 -3.71 6.38 -1.06
C PRO A 1 -2.65 7.29 -0.46
N GLN A 2 -1.38 6.97 -0.61
CA GLN A 2 -0.24 7.76 -0.13
C GLN A 2 0.24 8.71 -1.23
N TYR A 3 0.58 9.95 -0.84
CA TYR A 3 1.16 10.90 -1.78
C TYR A 3 2.58 10.48 -2.20
N SER A 4 2.89 10.65 -3.46
CA SER A 4 4.28 10.60 -3.95
C SER A 4 4.50 11.60 -5.08
N GLY A 5 5.68 12.19 -5.11
CA GLY A 5 6.12 13.04 -6.23
C GLY A 5 6.16 12.29 -7.55
N THR A 6 6.38 10.97 -7.52
CA THR A 6 6.44 10.12 -8.72
C THR A 6 5.07 9.72 -9.26
N THR A 7 4.01 9.89 -8.51
CA THR A 7 2.63 9.55 -8.91
C THR A 7 1.72 10.78 -8.86
N THR A 8 1.37 11.24 -7.66
CA THR A 8 0.40 12.33 -7.46
C THR A 8 0.88 13.64 -8.08
N ALA A 9 2.14 14.04 -7.82
CA ALA A 9 2.66 15.27 -8.40
C ALA A 9 2.79 15.17 -9.93
N SER A 10 3.28 14.05 -10.46
CA SER A 10 3.40 13.85 -11.92
C SER A 10 2.05 13.92 -12.62
N LEU A 11 0.97 13.38 -12.00
CA LEU A 11 -0.39 13.53 -12.50
C LEU A 11 -0.83 15.00 -12.49
N SER A 12 -0.60 15.70 -11.39
CA SER A 12 -0.93 17.12 -11.24
C SER A 12 -0.19 17.98 -12.26
N ASP A 13 1.10 17.72 -12.49
CA ASP A 13 1.92 18.41 -13.49
C ASP A 13 1.32 18.26 -14.90
N ALA A 14 0.87 17.07 -15.27
CA ALA A 14 0.23 16.81 -16.56
C ALA A 14 -1.09 17.59 -16.71
N VAL A 15 -1.93 17.63 -15.65
CA VAL A 15 -3.18 18.39 -15.64
C VAL A 15 -2.91 19.89 -15.74
N PHE A 16 -1.96 20.42 -14.97
CA PHE A 16 -1.60 21.85 -15.02
C PHE A 16 -0.99 22.24 -16.35
N ALA A 17 -0.13 21.40 -16.93
CA ALA A 17 0.43 21.64 -18.26
C ALA A 17 -0.65 21.65 -19.36
N TRP A 18 -1.67 20.82 -19.23
CA TRP A 18 -2.84 20.84 -20.12
C TRP A 18 -3.66 22.12 -19.88
N ALA A 19 -3.99 22.46 -18.63
CA ALA A 19 -4.80 23.60 -18.23
C ALA A 19 -4.20 24.92 -18.71
N ALA A 20 -2.87 25.06 -18.64
CA ALA A 20 -2.17 26.26 -19.10
C ALA A 20 -2.36 26.58 -20.60
N ARG A 21 -2.81 25.61 -21.38
CA ARG A 21 -3.10 25.77 -22.80
C ARG A 21 -4.58 26.07 -23.12
N GLN A 22 -5.44 26.01 -22.12
CA GLN A 22 -6.88 26.27 -22.27
C GLN A 22 -7.19 27.76 -22.14
N ARG A 23 -8.20 28.25 -22.89
CA ARG A 23 -8.74 29.61 -22.71
C ARG A 23 -9.90 29.64 -21.73
N VAL A 24 -10.62 28.51 -21.61
CA VAL A 24 -11.63 28.29 -20.59
C VAL A 24 -11.07 27.20 -19.67
N VAL A 25 -10.57 27.59 -18.51
CA VAL A 25 -9.99 26.68 -17.55
C VAL A 25 -11.09 26.15 -16.62
N PRO A 26 -11.33 24.82 -16.58
CA PRO A 26 -12.27 24.25 -15.63
C PRO A 26 -11.74 24.36 -14.20
N GLU A 27 -12.63 24.29 -13.23
CA GLU A 27 -12.23 24.11 -11.84
C GLU A 27 -11.66 22.72 -11.63
N PHE A 28 -10.58 22.61 -10.82
CA PHE A 28 -9.96 21.35 -10.44
C PHE A 28 -10.01 21.17 -8.93
N ARG A 29 -10.34 19.96 -8.50
CA ARG A 29 -10.20 19.55 -7.09
C ARG A 29 -9.41 18.26 -7.05
N PHE A 30 -8.23 18.31 -6.43
CA PHE A 30 -7.33 17.17 -6.31
C PHE A 30 -7.50 16.51 -4.94
N VAL A 31 -7.71 15.20 -4.93
CA VAL A 31 -7.56 14.39 -3.73
C VAL A 31 -6.12 13.89 -3.72
N ASN A 32 -5.24 14.61 -3.05
CA ASN A 32 -3.81 14.35 -3.09
C ASN A 32 -3.39 13.06 -2.39
N ALA A 33 -4.04 12.74 -1.26
CA ALA A 33 -3.77 11.54 -0.47
C ALA A 33 -4.92 11.25 0.50
N TYR A 34 -5.01 9.98 0.94
CA TYR A 34 -5.94 9.53 1.97
C TYR A 34 -5.36 8.38 2.83
N PRO A 35 -4.09 8.49 3.32
CA PRO A 35 -3.40 7.40 3.99
C PRO A 35 -4.04 6.99 5.31
N SER A 36 -4.76 7.90 5.96
CA SER A 36 -5.44 7.71 7.25
C SER A 36 -6.97 7.70 7.16
N GLU A 37 -7.54 7.64 5.95
CA GLU A 37 -8.99 7.65 5.76
C GLU A 37 -9.66 6.47 6.47
N PRO A 38 -10.59 6.70 7.41
CA PRO A 38 -11.16 5.62 8.22
C PRO A 38 -11.84 4.51 7.41
N GLY A 39 -12.54 4.88 6.33
CA GLY A 39 -13.20 3.91 5.45
C GLY A 39 -12.17 3.02 4.72
N TYR A 40 -11.10 3.60 4.22
CA TYR A 40 -10.01 2.88 3.59
C TYR A 40 -9.31 1.91 4.57
N ILE A 41 -8.94 2.39 5.77
CA ILE A 41 -8.32 1.55 6.82
C ILE A 41 -9.27 0.42 7.24
N THR A 42 -10.58 0.70 7.34
CA THR A 42 -11.58 -0.31 7.69
C THR A 42 -11.70 -1.38 6.60
N ALA A 43 -11.73 -1.00 5.33
CA ALA A 43 -11.77 -1.94 4.21
C ALA A 43 -10.52 -2.84 4.15
N LEU A 44 -9.32 -2.28 4.36
CA LEU A 44 -8.08 -3.06 4.48
C LEU A 44 -8.14 -4.04 5.65
N ALA A 45 -8.56 -3.59 6.82
CA ALA A 45 -8.65 -4.46 7.99
C ALA A 45 -9.66 -5.59 7.79
N GLN A 46 -10.80 -5.29 7.12
CA GLN A 46 -11.82 -6.30 6.83
C GLN A 46 -11.30 -7.33 5.83
N SER A 47 -10.57 -6.92 4.78
CA SER A 47 -9.99 -7.84 3.81
C SER A 47 -8.99 -8.81 4.45
N VAL A 48 -8.14 -8.32 5.38
CA VAL A 48 -7.22 -9.17 6.14
C VAL A 48 -7.96 -10.14 7.05
N LYS A 49 -9.00 -9.69 7.78
CA LYS A 49 -9.80 -10.56 8.66
C LYS A 49 -10.50 -11.68 7.88
N GLU A 50 -11.08 -11.36 6.74
CA GLU A 50 -11.73 -12.34 5.86
C GLU A 50 -10.71 -13.35 5.30
N HIS A 51 -9.51 -12.88 4.94
CA HIS A 51 -8.42 -13.77 4.54
C HIS A 51 -8.07 -14.74 5.67
N TRP A 52 -7.82 -14.26 6.88
CA TRP A 52 -7.50 -15.12 8.02
C TRP A 52 -8.62 -16.11 8.36
N GLN A 53 -9.89 -15.70 8.25
CA GLN A 53 -11.03 -16.58 8.46
C GLN A 53 -11.09 -17.70 7.41
N ARG A 54 -10.84 -17.36 6.14
CA ARG A 54 -10.83 -18.32 5.03
C ARG A 54 -9.69 -19.33 5.15
N GLU A 55 -8.50 -18.85 5.51
CA GLU A 55 -7.32 -19.72 5.67
C GLU A 55 -7.34 -20.51 6.99
N GLY A 56 -8.23 -20.18 7.92
CA GLY A 56 -8.31 -20.82 9.24
C GLY A 56 -7.09 -20.58 10.14
N ARG A 57 -6.28 -19.59 9.81
CA ARG A 57 -5.03 -19.26 10.51
C ARG A 57 -4.70 -17.77 10.39
N ARG A 58 -3.76 -17.30 11.21
CA ARG A 58 -3.20 -15.95 11.18
C ARG A 58 -1.68 -16.05 11.14
N GLY A 59 -1.07 -15.50 10.07
CA GLY A 59 0.37 -15.37 9.94
C GLY A 59 0.90 -14.04 10.48
N HIS A 60 2.23 -13.89 10.50
CA HIS A 60 2.86 -12.58 10.65
C HIS A 60 2.45 -11.68 9.46
N LEU A 61 1.95 -10.49 9.71
CA LEU A 61 1.45 -9.61 8.65
C LEU A 61 2.57 -8.73 8.07
N LEU A 62 2.94 -8.96 6.82
CA LEU A 62 3.83 -8.07 6.08
C LEU A 62 3.00 -7.08 5.26
N MET A 63 3.20 -5.79 5.52
CA MET A 63 2.58 -4.70 4.77
C MET A 63 3.59 -4.16 3.77
N SER A 64 3.47 -4.55 2.50
CA SER A 64 4.39 -4.18 1.42
C SER A 64 3.86 -3.00 0.63
N PHE A 65 4.66 -1.94 0.54
CA PHE A 65 4.37 -0.74 -0.25
C PHE A 65 5.32 -0.65 -1.44
N HIS A 66 4.94 0.03 -2.50
CA HIS A 66 5.88 0.31 -3.58
C HIS A 66 7.05 1.14 -3.05
N GLY A 67 8.28 0.78 -3.38
CA GLY A 67 9.46 1.55 -3.01
C GLY A 67 9.54 2.87 -3.78
N VAL A 68 10.23 3.84 -3.18
CA VAL A 68 10.67 5.05 -3.87
C VAL A 68 12.14 5.31 -3.54
N PRO A 69 12.90 6.02 -4.38
CA PRO A 69 14.26 6.40 -4.06
C PRO A 69 14.32 7.20 -2.76
N ALA A 70 15.19 6.82 -1.83
CA ALA A 70 15.33 7.49 -0.53
C ALA A 70 15.62 9.00 -0.66
N ARG A 71 16.22 9.42 -1.79
CA ARG A 71 16.48 10.82 -2.09
C ARG A 71 15.20 11.64 -2.22
N THR A 72 14.09 11.09 -2.75
CA THR A 72 12.85 11.84 -2.89
C THR A 72 12.29 12.20 -1.52
N VAL A 73 12.32 11.27 -0.57
CA VAL A 73 11.90 11.50 0.82
C VAL A 73 12.80 12.51 1.52
N ALA A 74 14.11 12.42 1.32
CA ALA A 74 15.07 13.41 1.85
C ALA A 74 14.84 14.82 1.30
N LEU A 75 14.22 14.95 0.13
CA LEU A 75 13.83 16.22 -0.48
C LEU A 75 12.41 16.69 -0.10
N GLY A 76 11.73 15.96 0.80
CA GLY A 76 10.45 16.38 1.36
C GLY A 76 9.22 15.62 0.83
N ASP A 77 9.39 14.55 0.04
CA ASP A 77 8.27 13.69 -0.35
C ASP A 77 7.67 13.02 0.90
N PRO A 78 6.37 13.18 1.18
CA PRO A 78 5.74 12.65 2.37
C PRO A 78 5.48 11.12 2.32
N TYR A 79 5.79 10.45 1.22
CA TYR A 79 5.39 9.08 0.92
C TYR A 79 5.69 8.10 2.05
N GLN A 80 6.92 8.13 2.59
CA GLN A 80 7.31 7.22 3.67
C GLN A 80 6.43 7.40 4.90
N ARG A 81 6.22 8.63 5.34
CA ARG A 81 5.36 8.96 6.48
C ARG A 81 3.92 8.48 6.25
N ASP A 82 3.39 8.68 5.05
CA ASP A 82 2.03 8.27 4.70
C ASP A 82 1.88 6.73 4.68
N CYS A 83 2.91 6.00 4.23
CA CYS A 83 2.95 4.53 4.33
C CYS A 83 2.99 4.05 5.79
N GLU A 84 3.86 4.64 6.61
CA GLU A 84 3.99 4.33 8.03
C GLU A 84 2.68 4.60 8.79
N GLU A 85 2.00 5.71 8.49
CA GLU A 85 0.70 6.04 9.09
C GLU A 85 -0.38 5.03 8.70
N THR A 86 -0.48 4.67 7.42
CA THR A 86 -1.42 3.62 6.96
C THR A 86 -1.14 2.29 7.66
N ALA A 87 0.12 1.87 7.73
CA ALA A 87 0.50 0.60 8.36
C ALA A 87 0.18 0.59 9.86
N ARG A 88 0.51 1.66 10.56
CA ARG A 88 0.21 1.82 11.99
C ARG A 88 -1.30 1.76 12.29
N LEU A 89 -2.11 2.46 11.48
CA LEU A 89 -3.57 2.48 11.64
C LEU A 89 -4.19 1.11 11.32
N LEU A 90 -3.70 0.44 10.29
CA LEU A 90 -4.13 -0.91 9.94
C LEU A 90 -3.80 -1.91 11.03
N ALA A 91 -2.57 -1.89 11.55
CA ALA A 91 -2.14 -2.73 12.67
C ALA A 91 -3.02 -2.50 13.91
N ALA A 92 -3.26 -1.25 14.28
CA ALA A 92 -4.13 -0.88 15.40
C ALA A 92 -5.57 -1.39 15.21
N ARG A 93 -6.12 -1.25 13.99
CA ARG A 93 -7.47 -1.71 13.63
C ARG A 93 -7.62 -3.24 13.69
N LEU A 94 -6.53 -3.96 13.46
CA LEU A 94 -6.44 -5.43 13.55
C LEU A 94 -6.12 -5.92 14.96
N GLY A 95 -5.75 -5.06 15.89
CA GLY A 95 -5.29 -5.41 17.23
C GLY A 95 -3.96 -6.15 17.22
N LEU A 96 -3.03 -5.73 16.34
CA LEU A 96 -1.70 -6.31 16.20
C LEU A 96 -0.71 -5.61 17.12
N GLU A 97 0.11 -6.38 17.81
CA GLU A 97 1.28 -5.89 18.53
C GLU A 97 2.46 -5.67 17.56
N SER A 98 3.47 -4.93 17.98
CA SER A 98 4.63 -4.60 17.14
C SER A 98 5.41 -5.83 16.63
N ALA A 99 5.31 -6.96 17.32
CA ALA A 99 5.94 -8.22 16.91
C ALA A 99 5.13 -8.98 15.83
N ASP A 100 3.87 -8.62 15.61
CA ASP A 100 2.95 -9.35 14.73
C ASP A 100 2.99 -8.88 13.27
N TRP A 101 3.63 -7.74 13.00
CA TRP A 101 3.64 -7.16 11.67
C TRP A 101 4.95 -6.46 11.32
N THR A 102 5.17 -6.25 10.05
CA THR A 102 6.32 -5.51 9.51
C THR A 102 5.88 -4.67 8.30
N LEU A 103 6.44 -3.47 8.17
CA LEU A 103 6.35 -2.66 6.95
C LEU A 103 7.60 -2.87 6.10
N ALA A 104 7.43 -3.00 4.79
CA ALA A 104 8.52 -3.11 3.83
C ALA A 104 8.18 -2.43 2.50
N TYR A 105 9.19 -2.29 1.63
CA TYR A 105 9.08 -1.65 0.33
C TYR A 105 9.51 -2.60 -0.79
N GLN A 106 8.66 -2.74 -1.81
CA GLN A 106 8.85 -3.59 -2.98
C GLN A 106 9.30 -2.81 -4.24
N SER A 107 9.46 -3.50 -5.36
CA SER A 107 9.62 -2.95 -6.71
C SER A 107 10.86 -2.05 -6.86
N ARG A 108 11.98 -2.50 -6.32
CA ARG A 108 13.25 -1.78 -6.39
C ARG A 108 13.94 -2.09 -7.72
N PHE A 109 14.37 -1.06 -8.42
CA PHE A 109 15.11 -1.21 -9.68
C PHE A 109 16.24 -0.19 -9.83
N GLY A 110 17.20 -0.50 -10.70
CA GLY A 110 18.34 0.37 -10.97
C GLY A 110 19.33 0.48 -9.80
N LYS A 111 20.16 1.53 -9.80
CA LYS A 111 21.30 1.69 -8.86
C LYS A 111 21.01 2.70 -7.72
N ALA A 112 19.87 3.32 -7.69
CA ALA A 112 19.53 4.28 -6.64
C ALA A 112 19.39 3.59 -5.28
N LYS A 113 19.65 4.35 -4.19
CA LYS A 113 19.27 3.91 -2.85
C LYS A 113 17.77 4.10 -2.67
N TRP A 114 17.07 3.02 -2.38
CA TRP A 114 15.62 3.00 -2.18
C TRP A 114 15.27 3.02 -0.70
N LEU A 115 13.98 3.25 -0.38
CA LEU A 115 13.48 3.08 0.98
C LEU A 115 13.71 1.64 1.46
N GLU A 116 13.92 1.49 2.74
CA GLU A 116 14.17 0.22 3.42
C GLU A 116 13.23 0.03 4.61
N PRO A 117 13.03 -1.23 5.05
CA PRO A 117 13.58 -2.46 4.52
C PRO A 117 12.93 -2.89 3.21
N SER A 118 13.64 -3.63 2.34
CA SER A 118 13.01 -4.21 1.15
C SER A 118 12.16 -5.42 1.51
N THR A 119 11.07 -5.63 0.77
CA THR A 119 10.15 -6.77 0.97
C THR A 119 10.87 -8.10 0.88
N SER A 120 11.72 -8.33 -0.14
CA SER A 120 12.50 -9.57 -0.27
C SER A 120 13.44 -9.78 0.93
N ALA A 121 14.16 -8.76 1.40
CA ALA A 121 15.03 -8.90 2.57
C ALA A 121 14.23 -9.23 3.86
N VAL A 122 13.02 -8.67 4.01
CA VAL A 122 12.15 -8.98 5.16
C VAL A 122 11.65 -10.41 5.09
N LEU A 123 11.22 -10.88 3.91
CA LEU A 123 10.76 -12.26 3.71
C LEU A 123 11.85 -13.27 4.09
N HIS A 124 13.06 -13.11 3.56
CA HIS A 124 14.22 -13.95 3.91
C HIS A 124 14.56 -13.85 5.40
N GLY A 125 14.58 -12.64 5.95
CA GLY A 125 14.91 -12.42 7.36
C GLY A 125 13.90 -13.01 8.33
N LEU A 126 12.60 -12.95 8.03
CA LEU A 126 11.54 -13.58 8.84
C LEU A 126 11.65 -15.10 8.80
N ALA A 127 11.81 -15.70 7.63
CA ALA A 127 11.99 -17.15 7.47
C ALA A 127 13.24 -17.63 8.23
N ALA A 128 14.38 -16.95 8.09
CA ALA A 128 15.63 -17.28 8.79
C ALA A 128 15.51 -17.20 10.33
N ARG A 129 14.66 -16.31 10.84
CA ARG A 129 14.36 -16.22 12.29
C ARG A 129 13.32 -17.23 12.77
N GLY A 130 12.84 -18.10 11.90
CA GLY A 130 11.92 -19.20 12.25
C GLY A 130 10.44 -18.85 12.06
N THR A 131 10.07 -17.73 11.48
CA THR A 131 8.69 -17.43 11.10
C THR A 131 8.24 -18.45 10.06
N LYS A 132 7.20 -19.22 10.37
CA LYS A 132 6.72 -20.31 9.50
C LYS A 132 5.55 -19.91 8.61
N VAL A 133 4.75 -18.96 9.07
CA VAL A 133 3.54 -18.52 8.39
C VAL A 133 3.54 -17.00 8.26
N ILE A 134 3.32 -16.52 7.04
CA ILE A 134 3.23 -15.09 6.75
C ILE A 134 2.00 -14.79 5.89
N ASP A 135 1.41 -13.64 6.11
CA ASP A 135 0.40 -13.06 5.22
C ASP A 135 0.90 -11.72 4.71
N VAL A 136 0.79 -11.48 3.42
CA VAL A 136 1.26 -10.24 2.80
C VAL A 136 0.09 -9.45 2.22
N ILE A 137 0.01 -8.18 2.56
CA ILE A 137 -0.93 -7.22 1.98
C ILE A 137 -0.15 -6.05 1.37
N CYS A 138 -0.68 -5.47 0.28
CA CYS A 138 -0.10 -4.32 -0.42
C CYS A 138 -0.99 -3.08 -0.27
N PRO A 139 -0.97 -2.36 0.89
CA PRO A 139 -1.94 -1.29 1.15
C PRO A 139 -1.84 -0.11 0.17
N GLY A 140 -0.65 0.17 -0.38
CA GLY A 140 -0.45 1.21 -1.37
C GLY A 140 -1.12 0.96 -2.72
N PHE A 141 -1.55 -0.27 -2.97
CA PHE A 141 -2.23 -0.69 -4.19
C PHE A 141 -3.72 -0.91 -3.90
N THR A 142 -4.59 -0.11 -4.51
CA THR A 142 -6.04 -0.25 -4.34
C THR A 142 -6.64 -1.28 -5.30
N SER A 143 -5.90 -1.65 -6.35
CA SER A 143 -6.25 -2.71 -7.30
C SER A 143 -5.05 -3.61 -7.55
N ASP A 144 -5.29 -4.89 -7.76
CA ASP A 144 -4.25 -5.85 -8.12
C ASP A 144 -3.63 -5.49 -9.48
N CYS A 145 -2.33 -5.66 -9.57
CA CYS A 145 -1.52 -5.39 -10.74
C CYS A 145 -0.33 -6.34 -10.80
N LEU A 146 0.58 -6.15 -11.75
CA LEU A 146 1.76 -6.99 -11.91
C LEU A 146 2.62 -7.02 -10.63
N GLU A 147 2.83 -5.87 -10.01
CA GLU A 147 3.63 -5.71 -8.80
C GLU A 147 3.01 -6.40 -7.58
N THR A 148 1.73 -6.72 -7.60
CA THR A 148 1.06 -7.44 -6.50
C THR A 148 0.90 -8.93 -6.80
N LEU A 149 0.52 -9.28 -8.03
CA LEU A 149 0.22 -10.67 -8.40
C LEU A 149 1.46 -11.47 -8.81
N GLU A 150 2.43 -10.85 -9.46
CA GLU A 150 3.68 -11.51 -9.84
C GLU A 150 4.74 -11.32 -8.75
N GLU A 151 5.15 -10.07 -8.49
CA GLU A 151 6.25 -9.78 -7.56
C GLU A 151 5.97 -10.27 -6.13
N ILE A 152 4.74 -10.08 -5.61
CA ILE A 152 4.41 -10.47 -4.23
C ILE A 152 3.80 -11.87 -4.16
N ALA A 153 2.71 -12.13 -4.89
CA ALA A 153 1.97 -13.39 -4.71
C ALA A 153 2.69 -14.60 -5.31
N GLN A 154 3.62 -14.41 -6.27
CA GLN A 154 4.39 -15.50 -6.87
C GLN A 154 5.85 -15.45 -6.42
N GLU A 155 6.62 -14.41 -6.76
CA GLU A 155 8.04 -14.33 -6.44
C GLU A 155 8.28 -14.21 -4.93
N GLY A 156 7.56 -13.32 -4.24
CA GLY A 156 7.66 -13.18 -2.78
C GLY A 156 7.30 -14.46 -2.03
N ARG A 157 6.30 -15.20 -2.53
CA ARG A 157 5.98 -16.54 -2.01
C ARG A 157 7.13 -17.52 -2.21
N ALA A 158 7.73 -17.55 -3.39
CA ALA A 158 8.87 -18.42 -3.68
C ALA A 158 10.09 -18.05 -2.79
N ASP A 159 10.36 -16.77 -2.62
CA ASP A 159 11.42 -16.26 -1.74
C ASP A 159 11.23 -16.72 -0.29
N PHE A 160 10.04 -16.55 0.27
CA PHE A 160 9.75 -16.92 1.66
C PHE A 160 9.84 -18.42 1.89
N LEU A 161 9.22 -19.23 1.02
CA LEU A 161 9.25 -20.68 1.12
C LEU A 161 10.66 -21.23 0.89
N GLY A 162 11.40 -20.70 -0.09
CA GLY A 162 12.80 -21.06 -0.36
C GLY A 162 13.74 -20.74 0.79
N ALA A 163 13.45 -19.72 1.59
CA ALA A 163 14.20 -19.34 2.78
C ALA A 163 13.83 -20.14 4.05
N GLY A 164 12.91 -21.11 3.97
CA GLY A 164 12.53 -22.00 5.07
C GLY A 164 11.18 -21.66 5.74
N GLY A 165 10.41 -20.74 5.19
CA GLY A 165 9.00 -20.55 5.49
C GLY A 165 8.18 -21.78 5.11
N GLN A 166 6.96 -21.91 5.64
CA GLN A 166 6.10 -23.07 5.39
C GLN A 166 4.81 -22.71 4.69
N ASP A 167 4.26 -21.53 4.99
CA ASP A 167 2.99 -21.12 4.41
C ASP A 167 2.97 -19.60 4.18
N PHE A 168 2.49 -19.21 3.01
CA PHE A 168 2.44 -17.82 2.54
C PHE A 168 1.06 -17.48 2.01
N GLY A 169 0.38 -16.54 2.66
CA GLY A 169 -0.89 -15.99 2.23
C GLY A 169 -0.71 -14.65 1.52
N TYR A 170 -1.40 -14.47 0.42
CA TYR A 170 -1.53 -13.17 -0.23
C TYR A 170 -2.95 -12.64 0.01
N VAL A 171 -3.05 -11.45 0.60
CA VAL A 171 -4.32 -10.73 0.77
C VAL A 171 -4.55 -9.89 -0.48
N PRO A 172 -5.56 -10.21 -1.33
CA PRO A 172 -5.83 -9.42 -2.53
C PRO A 172 -6.05 -7.95 -2.23
N CYS A 173 -5.68 -7.09 -3.17
CA CYS A 173 -5.99 -5.67 -3.10
C CYS A 173 -7.50 -5.45 -2.97
N LEU A 174 -7.89 -4.22 -2.65
CA LEU A 174 -9.31 -3.89 -2.40
C LEU A 174 -10.18 -4.08 -3.65
N ASN A 175 -9.63 -3.84 -4.83
CA ASN A 175 -10.30 -4.02 -6.13
C ASN A 175 -11.71 -3.36 -6.11
N GLU A 176 -12.74 -4.13 -6.41
CA GLU A 176 -14.14 -3.69 -6.45
C GLU A 176 -14.96 -4.07 -5.20
N ARG A 177 -14.29 -4.22 -4.05
CA ARG A 177 -14.97 -4.50 -2.77
C ARG A 177 -16.01 -3.41 -2.45
N GLY A 178 -17.20 -3.83 -2.04
CA GLY A 178 -18.30 -2.90 -1.76
C GLY A 178 -18.00 -1.91 -0.62
N ASP A 179 -17.31 -2.35 0.44
CA ASP A 179 -16.89 -1.51 1.56
C ASP A 179 -15.84 -0.45 1.12
N TRP A 180 -14.92 -0.83 0.26
CA TRP A 180 -13.95 0.09 -0.35
C TRP A 180 -14.62 1.09 -1.30
N LEU A 181 -15.50 0.63 -2.19
CA LEU A 181 -16.23 1.52 -3.11
C LEU A 181 -17.08 2.54 -2.35
N ALA A 182 -17.72 2.13 -1.25
CA ALA A 182 -18.45 3.05 -0.37
C ALA A 182 -17.51 4.10 0.26
N ALA A 183 -16.33 3.70 0.74
CA ALA A 183 -15.33 4.62 1.29
C ALA A 183 -14.81 5.60 0.23
N LEU A 184 -14.49 5.10 -0.97
CA LEU A 184 -14.04 5.93 -2.09
C LEU A 184 -15.10 6.94 -2.51
N THR A 185 -16.38 6.53 -2.54
CA THR A 185 -17.51 7.42 -2.82
C THR A 185 -17.60 8.53 -1.77
N GLN A 186 -17.41 8.23 -0.49
CA GLN A 186 -17.42 9.24 0.57
C GLN A 186 -16.23 10.22 0.45
N ILE A 187 -15.05 9.74 0.10
CA ILE A 187 -13.89 10.60 -0.19
C ILE A 187 -14.25 11.56 -1.32
N ALA A 188 -14.75 11.05 -2.45
CA ALA A 188 -15.13 11.86 -3.60
C ALA A 188 -16.23 12.87 -3.25
N ALA A 189 -17.29 12.45 -2.55
CA ALA A 189 -18.41 13.30 -2.17
C ALA A 189 -17.96 14.52 -1.35
N ARG A 190 -17.08 14.35 -0.36
CA ARG A 190 -16.53 15.46 0.43
C ARG A 190 -15.77 16.49 -0.43
N HIS A 191 -15.16 16.06 -1.51
CA HIS A 191 -14.46 16.94 -2.45
C HIS A 191 -15.39 17.57 -3.50
N LEU A 192 -16.61 17.07 -3.63
CA LEU A 192 -17.66 17.65 -4.48
C LEU A 192 -18.57 18.62 -3.72
N ASP A 193 -18.51 18.65 -2.40
CA ASP A 193 -19.34 19.52 -1.57
C ASP A 193 -19.15 21.00 -1.93
N GLY A 194 -20.26 21.71 -2.14
CA GLY A 194 -20.27 23.09 -2.58
C GLY A 194 -19.78 23.32 -4.03
N TRP A 195 -19.77 22.30 -4.88
CA TRP A 195 -19.35 22.39 -6.29
C TRP A 195 -20.54 22.51 -7.26
N ALA A 196 -21.73 22.65 -6.80
CA ALA A 196 -22.93 22.85 -7.62
C ALA A 196 -23.31 24.33 -7.66
#